data_39c7b0ccd0872f3b11e212e8441b6d93
#
_entry.id   39c7b0ccd0872f3b11e212e8441b6d93
#
_cell.length_a   1.000
_cell.length_b   1.000
_cell.length_c   1.000
_cell.angle_alpha   90.00
_cell.angle_beta   90.00
_cell.angle_gamma   90.00
#
_symmetry.space_group_name_H-M   'P 1'
#
loop_
_entity.id
_entity.type
_entity.pdbx_description
1 polymer ?
#
loop_
_entity_poly.entity_id
_entity_poly.type
_entity_poly.pdbx_seq_one_letter_code
_entity_poly.pdbx_strand_id
1 'polypeptide(L)'
;MDFLTLEQSVWSRLKEETRPIVLYGMGDGADKILAQFDRLGIRAGGVFASDEFARGNLFHGFSVRKLSDTTAELGEDIVIVISFASQRPEVLAKMYELDAGYDVVAPDVPVVPGPLFDEAFVREHSADMQRAYELLADERSREVFLDTVRFKLSGRLKYLRNSESGKDEEFETILRPGADEHFSDLGAYNGDTIRELLHYTDGRFASVTALEPDRRSFRKLNEWASANIEGDVTLVQAGAWDRDEIRCFSDQAGRQSHVANKGRETQMRALDSVLNGRPCTYLKMDVEGAEREAIAGARQTIERDRPKLNIAAYHRSEDFFELPLLIHSLCADYALYLRHHPYVPAWDTNLYAR
;
A
#
# COMPACT_ATOMS: atom_id res chain seq x y z
N MET A 1 1.45 -1.98 25.29
CA MET A 1 1.17 -3.36 24.76
C MET A 1 2.50 -3.97 24.31
N ASP A 2 2.69 -5.27 24.47
CA ASP A 2 3.90 -5.94 23.92
C ASP A 2 3.57 -6.55 22.56
N PHE A 3 3.90 -5.82 21.51
CA PHE A 3 3.66 -6.23 20.12
C PHE A 3 4.44 -7.48 19.71
N LEU A 4 5.56 -7.80 20.40
CA LEU A 4 6.36 -9.01 20.11
C LEU A 4 5.66 -10.31 20.51
N THR A 5 4.68 -10.23 21.42
CA THR A 5 3.92 -11.42 21.83
C THR A 5 2.77 -11.76 20.89
N LEU A 6 2.50 -10.91 19.88
CA LEU A 6 1.37 -11.09 18.98
C LEU A 6 1.57 -12.28 18.02
N GLU A 7 2.76 -12.39 17.43
CA GLU A 7 3.10 -13.46 16.46
C GLU A 7 4.62 -13.65 16.35
N GLN A 8 5.04 -14.83 15.89
CA GLN A 8 6.44 -15.12 15.50
C GLN A 8 6.70 -14.53 14.11
N SER A 9 7.91 -14.00 13.89
CA SER A 9 8.31 -13.52 12.57
C SER A 9 8.35 -14.65 11.55
N VAL A 10 7.76 -14.38 10.37
CA VAL A 10 7.79 -15.31 9.23
C VAL A 10 9.22 -15.65 8.81
N TRP A 11 10.14 -14.72 8.93
CA TRP A 11 11.54 -14.93 8.57
C TRP A 11 12.25 -15.87 9.52
N SER A 12 12.06 -15.72 10.84
CA SER A 12 12.55 -16.62 11.86
C SER A 12 11.96 -18.01 11.70
N ARG A 13 10.65 -18.10 11.47
CA ARG A 13 9.93 -19.34 11.25
C ARG A 13 10.42 -20.07 9.99
N LEU A 14 10.52 -19.41 8.84
CA LEU A 14 10.96 -20.02 7.58
C LEU A 14 12.43 -20.45 7.64
N LYS A 15 13.26 -19.80 8.45
CA LYS A 15 14.65 -20.22 8.68
C LYS A 15 14.77 -21.55 9.42
N GLU A 16 13.82 -21.85 10.29
CA GLU A 16 13.77 -23.09 11.09
C GLU A 16 12.97 -24.20 10.38
N GLU A 17 12.32 -23.88 9.23
CA GLU A 17 11.47 -24.80 8.50
C GLU A 17 12.28 -25.94 7.86
N THR A 18 11.77 -27.16 8.00
CA THR A 18 12.38 -28.37 7.45
C THR A 18 11.65 -28.93 6.23
N ARG A 19 10.39 -28.55 6.05
CA ARG A 19 9.61 -28.91 4.87
C ARG A 19 10.07 -28.12 3.64
N PRO A 20 9.80 -28.59 2.43
CA PRO A 20 10.05 -27.81 1.23
C PRO A 20 9.28 -26.48 1.24
N ILE A 21 9.97 -25.37 1.02
CA ILE A 21 9.40 -24.02 0.92
C ILE A 21 9.25 -23.73 -0.58
N VAL A 22 8.05 -23.48 -1.06
CA VAL A 22 7.78 -23.20 -2.48
C VAL A 22 7.15 -21.83 -2.66
N LEU A 23 7.65 -21.05 -3.64
CA LEU A 23 7.09 -19.74 -3.95
C LEU A 23 5.90 -19.89 -4.89
N TYR A 24 4.81 -19.23 -4.57
CA TYR A 24 3.68 -19.01 -5.47
C TYR A 24 3.82 -17.65 -6.15
N GLY A 25 4.21 -17.67 -7.42
CA GLY A 25 4.41 -16.50 -8.26
C GLY A 25 5.87 -16.25 -8.63
N MET A 26 6.06 -15.32 -9.55
CA MET A 26 7.36 -14.86 -10.08
C MET A 26 7.28 -13.37 -10.38
N GLY A 27 8.40 -12.65 -10.31
CA GLY A 27 8.48 -11.21 -10.52
C GLY A 27 9.03 -10.49 -9.29
N ASP A 28 8.85 -9.18 -9.19
CA ASP A 28 9.50 -8.31 -8.19
C ASP A 28 9.31 -8.76 -6.74
N GLY A 29 8.11 -9.18 -6.36
CA GLY A 29 7.88 -9.72 -5.01
C GLY A 29 8.68 -10.98 -4.73
N ALA A 30 8.73 -11.91 -5.70
CA ALA A 30 9.54 -13.11 -5.59
C ALA A 30 11.04 -12.81 -5.58
N ASP A 31 11.50 -11.83 -6.39
CA ASP A 31 12.89 -11.36 -6.39
C ASP A 31 13.29 -10.83 -5.01
N LYS A 32 12.44 -9.99 -4.39
CA LYS A 32 12.66 -9.44 -3.05
C LYS A 32 12.68 -10.54 -1.98
N ILE A 33 11.75 -11.50 -2.04
CA ILE A 33 11.70 -12.62 -1.08
C ILE A 33 12.91 -13.52 -1.22
N LEU A 34 13.30 -13.90 -2.44
CA LEU A 34 14.49 -14.73 -2.68
C LEU A 34 15.78 -14.03 -2.20
N ALA A 35 15.91 -12.72 -2.41
CA ALA A 35 17.04 -11.96 -1.88
C ALA A 35 17.10 -11.99 -0.35
N GLN A 36 15.94 -12.00 0.36
CA GLN A 36 15.92 -12.21 1.81
C GLN A 36 16.24 -13.64 2.19
N PHE A 37 15.78 -14.64 1.44
CA PHE A 37 16.12 -16.04 1.63
C PHE A 37 17.63 -16.25 1.57
N ASP A 38 18.29 -15.70 0.54
CA ASP A 38 19.76 -15.76 0.41
C ASP A 38 20.46 -15.14 1.62
N ARG A 39 20.01 -13.95 2.07
CA ARG A 39 20.57 -13.25 3.22
C ARG A 39 20.43 -14.04 4.53
N LEU A 40 19.30 -14.74 4.71
CA LEU A 40 18.98 -15.49 5.93
C LEU A 40 19.41 -16.95 5.89
N GLY A 41 19.90 -17.44 4.74
CA GLY A 41 20.27 -18.84 4.51
C GLY A 41 19.07 -19.78 4.38
N ILE A 42 17.90 -19.24 3.95
CA ILE A 42 16.69 -20.03 3.67
C ILE A 42 16.79 -20.58 2.24
N ARG A 43 16.35 -21.81 2.03
CA ARG A 43 16.39 -22.46 0.72
C ARG A 43 14.97 -22.62 0.18
N ALA A 44 14.71 -22.05 -1.00
CA ALA A 44 13.51 -22.39 -1.76
C ALA A 44 13.64 -23.77 -2.38
N GLY A 45 12.58 -24.58 -2.30
CA GLY A 45 12.48 -25.91 -2.91
C GLY A 45 11.92 -25.85 -4.35
N GLY A 46 11.23 -24.76 -4.71
CA GLY A 46 10.64 -24.62 -6.03
C GLY A 46 9.85 -23.32 -6.19
N VAL A 47 9.39 -23.10 -7.44
CA VAL A 47 8.50 -21.99 -7.81
C VAL A 47 7.36 -22.53 -8.63
N PHE A 48 6.13 -22.19 -8.29
CA PHE A 48 4.97 -22.51 -9.09
C PHE A 48 4.13 -21.26 -9.41
N ALA A 49 3.29 -21.35 -10.41
CA ALA A 49 2.35 -20.33 -10.82
C ALA A 49 0.98 -20.92 -11.13
N SER A 50 -0.03 -20.06 -11.28
CA SER A 50 -1.34 -20.48 -11.80
C SER A 50 -1.17 -21.13 -13.18
N ASP A 51 -2.05 -22.07 -13.51
CA ASP A 51 -1.91 -22.95 -14.68
C ASP A 51 -1.67 -22.22 -16.01
N GLU A 52 -2.28 -21.04 -16.17
CA GLU A 52 -2.11 -20.20 -17.35
C GLU A 52 -0.71 -19.55 -17.46
N PHE A 53 0.00 -19.42 -16.34
CA PHE A 53 1.35 -18.83 -16.26
C PHE A 53 2.45 -19.89 -16.09
N ALA A 54 2.12 -21.12 -15.73
CA ALA A 54 3.04 -22.24 -15.57
C ALA A 54 3.46 -22.81 -16.94
N ARG A 55 4.38 -22.11 -17.63
CA ARG A 55 4.83 -22.45 -18.99
C ARG A 55 6.22 -23.08 -19.04
N GLY A 56 6.75 -23.53 -17.90
CA GLY A 56 8.11 -24.08 -17.81
C GLY A 56 9.23 -23.05 -17.96
N ASN A 57 8.91 -21.75 -17.83
CA ASN A 57 9.90 -20.68 -17.83
C ASN A 57 10.88 -20.88 -16.68
N LEU A 58 12.13 -20.46 -16.88
CA LEU A 58 13.11 -20.41 -15.80
C LEU A 58 12.98 -19.11 -15.03
N PHE A 59 12.95 -19.19 -13.69
CA PHE A 59 12.98 -18.07 -12.78
C PHE A 59 13.99 -18.37 -11.64
N HIS A 60 15.06 -17.60 -11.54
CA HIS A 60 16.18 -17.83 -10.61
C HIS A 60 16.72 -19.29 -10.60
N GLY A 61 16.74 -19.94 -11.76
CA GLY A 61 17.20 -21.33 -11.92
C GLY A 61 16.10 -22.39 -11.64
N PHE A 62 14.94 -22.00 -11.13
CA PHE A 62 13.78 -22.87 -10.97
C PHE A 62 12.97 -22.95 -12.26
N SER A 63 12.53 -24.17 -12.64
CA SER A 63 11.49 -24.31 -13.66
C SER A 63 10.15 -23.99 -13.01
N VAL A 64 9.45 -22.96 -13.52
CA VAL A 64 8.12 -22.56 -13.02
C VAL A 64 7.09 -23.60 -13.45
N ARG A 65 6.46 -24.26 -12.50
CA ARG A 65 5.56 -25.40 -12.68
C ARG A 65 4.15 -25.08 -12.22
N LYS A 66 3.24 -26.05 -12.39
CA LYS A 66 1.94 -26.06 -11.72
C LYS A 66 2.09 -26.57 -10.29
N LEU A 67 1.12 -26.24 -9.43
CA LEU A 67 1.11 -26.77 -8.06
C LEU A 67 1.08 -28.31 -8.05
N SER A 68 0.24 -28.94 -8.91
CA SER A 68 0.14 -30.39 -9.02
C SER A 68 1.47 -31.08 -9.36
N ASP A 69 2.29 -30.46 -10.21
CA ASP A 69 3.60 -31.02 -10.58
C ASP A 69 4.58 -30.83 -9.43
N THR A 70 4.46 -29.71 -8.69
CA THR A 70 5.31 -29.39 -7.54
C THR A 70 5.03 -30.36 -6.38
N THR A 71 3.76 -30.64 -6.07
CA THR A 71 3.39 -31.58 -5.01
C THR A 71 3.68 -33.02 -5.40
N ALA A 72 3.58 -33.39 -6.68
CA ALA A 72 4.00 -34.71 -7.17
C ALA A 72 5.51 -34.97 -6.95
N GLU A 73 6.35 -33.93 -7.01
CA GLU A 73 7.79 -34.08 -6.81
C GLU A 73 8.22 -33.94 -5.33
N LEU A 74 7.65 -32.96 -4.61
CA LEU A 74 8.10 -32.58 -3.25
C LEU A 74 7.21 -33.17 -2.14
N GLY A 75 6.06 -33.75 -2.48
CA GLY A 75 5.02 -34.19 -1.54
C GLY A 75 4.04 -33.08 -1.21
N GLU A 76 2.94 -33.44 -0.53
CA GLU A 76 1.87 -32.50 -0.13
C GLU A 76 2.22 -31.67 1.12
N ASP A 77 3.20 -32.12 1.92
CA ASP A 77 3.61 -31.39 3.14
C ASP A 77 4.65 -30.32 2.81
N ILE A 78 4.19 -29.22 2.24
CA ILE A 78 4.99 -28.08 1.81
C ILE A 78 4.54 -26.79 2.50
N VAL A 79 5.42 -25.79 2.55
CA VAL A 79 5.08 -24.41 2.91
C VAL A 79 5.01 -23.57 1.64
N ILE A 80 3.88 -22.93 1.42
CA ILE A 80 3.65 -22.04 0.26
C ILE A 80 3.91 -20.58 0.67
N VAL A 81 4.80 -19.92 -0.07
CA VAL A 81 5.13 -18.50 0.11
C VAL A 81 4.52 -17.72 -1.05
N ILE A 82 3.47 -16.95 -0.78
CA ILE A 82 2.89 -16.02 -1.76
C ILE A 82 3.89 -14.90 -2.00
N SER A 83 4.25 -14.70 -3.26
CA SER A 83 5.34 -13.81 -3.67
C SER A 83 4.91 -12.73 -4.67
N PHE A 84 3.62 -12.41 -4.72
CA PHE A 84 3.06 -11.34 -5.57
C PHE A 84 1.87 -10.68 -4.88
N ALA A 85 1.56 -9.48 -5.32
CA ALA A 85 0.47 -8.68 -4.77
C ALA A 85 -0.78 -8.74 -5.66
N SER A 86 -1.98 -8.78 -5.04
CA SER A 86 -3.24 -8.76 -5.77
C SER A 86 -4.40 -8.24 -4.91
N GLN A 87 -5.33 -7.53 -5.57
CA GLN A 87 -6.66 -7.17 -5.07
C GLN A 87 -7.78 -7.81 -5.89
N ARG A 88 -7.44 -8.63 -6.89
CA ARG A 88 -8.42 -9.26 -7.78
C ARG A 88 -9.16 -10.36 -7.03
N PRO A 89 -10.52 -10.31 -6.95
CA PRO A 89 -11.30 -11.24 -6.13
C PRO A 89 -11.03 -12.70 -6.44
N GLU A 90 -10.88 -13.07 -7.72
CA GLU A 90 -10.59 -14.42 -8.15
C GLU A 90 -9.19 -14.92 -7.72
N VAL A 91 -8.22 -14.00 -7.63
CA VAL A 91 -6.85 -14.31 -7.17
C VAL A 91 -6.82 -14.44 -5.65
N LEU A 92 -7.49 -13.53 -4.93
CA LEU A 92 -7.63 -13.60 -3.47
C LEU A 92 -8.35 -14.90 -3.06
N ALA A 93 -9.45 -15.27 -3.74
CA ALA A 93 -10.15 -16.53 -3.51
C ALA A 93 -9.22 -17.75 -3.65
N LYS A 94 -8.34 -17.73 -4.66
CA LYS A 94 -7.35 -18.80 -4.85
C LYS A 94 -6.29 -18.82 -3.74
N MET A 95 -5.82 -17.67 -3.29
CA MET A 95 -4.89 -17.59 -2.16
C MET A 95 -5.52 -18.16 -0.88
N TYR A 96 -6.79 -17.82 -0.60
CA TYR A 96 -7.51 -18.34 0.56
C TYR A 96 -7.86 -19.84 0.44
N GLU A 97 -8.11 -20.35 -0.78
CA GLU A 97 -8.26 -21.79 -1.02
C GLU A 97 -6.95 -22.54 -0.69
N LEU A 98 -5.80 -21.99 -1.11
CA LEU A 98 -4.51 -22.56 -0.78
C LEU A 98 -4.26 -22.54 0.75
N ASP A 99 -4.59 -21.42 1.43
CA ASP A 99 -4.44 -21.27 2.89
C ASP A 99 -5.32 -22.25 3.68
N ALA A 100 -6.43 -22.72 3.10
CA ALA A 100 -7.28 -23.74 3.70
C ALA A 100 -6.71 -25.18 3.58
N GLY A 101 -5.86 -25.44 2.59
CA GLY A 101 -5.32 -26.77 2.30
C GLY A 101 -3.85 -26.96 2.64
N TYR A 102 -3.09 -25.86 2.71
CA TYR A 102 -1.65 -25.87 2.92
C TYR A 102 -1.24 -24.88 4.02
N ASP A 103 0.00 -24.96 4.43
CA ASP A 103 0.64 -23.97 5.27
C ASP A 103 1.12 -22.79 4.40
N VAL A 104 0.32 -21.71 4.36
CA VAL A 104 0.56 -20.54 3.50
C VAL A 104 1.02 -19.34 4.29
N VAL A 105 1.99 -18.60 3.75
CA VAL A 105 2.41 -17.29 4.24
C VAL A 105 2.63 -16.32 3.08
N ALA A 106 2.39 -15.05 3.31
CA ALA A 106 2.73 -13.94 2.43
C ALA A 106 3.70 -13.00 3.18
N PRO A 107 5.02 -13.23 3.12
CA PRO A 107 5.98 -12.38 3.81
C PRO A 107 5.86 -10.92 3.36
N ASP A 108 5.75 -10.00 4.32
CA ASP A 108 5.74 -8.58 4.01
C ASP A 108 7.15 -8.12 3.60
N VAL A 109 7.25 -7.63 2.38
CA VAL A 109 8.47 -6.99 1.86
C VAL A 109 8.12 -5.57 1.46
N PRO A 110 8.91 -4.55 1.89
CA PRO A 110 8.59 -3.15 1.62
C PRO A 110 8.43 -2.86 0.12
N VAL A 111 7.45 -2.04 -0.24
CA VAL A 111 7.25 -1.57 -1.62
C VAL A 111 8.47 -0.79 -2.08
N VAL A 112 8.89 0.18 -1.26
CA VAL A 112 10.14 0.95 -1.46
C VAL A 112 11.25 0.39 -0.59
N PRO A 113 12.54 0.57 -0.95
CA PRO A 113 13.65 0.10 -0.15
C PRO A 113 13.60 0.59 1.30
N GLY A 114 13.68 -0.31 2.26
CA GLY A 114 13.59 -0.02 3.69
C GLY A 114 13.84 -1.25 4.55
N PRO A 115 13.72 -1.12 5.89
CA PRO A 115 13.87 -2.24 6.82
C PRO A 115 12.72 -3.24 6.65
N LEU A 116 13.01 -4.52 6.91
CA LEU A 116 11.98 -5.54 7.05
C LEU A 116 11.22 -5.33 8.36
N PHE A 117 9.94 -5.68 8.33
CA PHE A 117 9.14 -5.75 9.55
C PHE A 117 9.39 -7.09 10.26
N ASP A 118 10.37 -7.10 11.14
CA ASP A 118 10.77 -8.26 11.96
C ASP A 118 10.75 -7.91 13.46
N GLU A 119 11.19 -8.86 14.31
CA GLU A 119 11.19 -8.66 15.76
C GLU A 119 12.11 -7.52 16.21
N ALA A 120 13.21 -7.27 15.49
CA ALA A 120 14.12 -6.17 15.79
C ALA A 120 13.47 -4.82 15.49
N PHE A 121 12.82 -4.71 14.33
CA PHE A 121 12.05 -3.54 13.92
C PHE A 121 10.92 -3.24 14.92
N VAL A 122 10.12 -4.24 15.29
CA VAL A 122 9.01 -4.07 16.26
C VAL A 122 9.55 -3.62 17.62
N ARG A 123 10.68 -4.15 18.07
CA ARG A 123 11.29 -3.75 19.35
C ARG A 123 11.75 -2.30 19.32
N GLU A 124 12.39 -1.88 18.24
CA GLU A 124 12.86 -0.51 18.03
C GLU A 124 11.71 0.50 18.02
N HIS A 125 10.60 0.19 17.33
CA HIS A 125 9.48 1.09 17.12
C HIS A 125 8.30 0.88 18.07
N SER A 126 8.42 0.01 19.07
CA SER A 126 7.31 -0.38 19.98
C SER A 126 6.62 0.82 20.64
N ALA A 127 7.39 1.85 21.06
CA ALA A 127 6.85 3.05 21.70
C ALA A 127 6.02 3.89 20.72
N ASP A 128 6.46 4.01 19.48
CA ASP A 128 5.78 4.78 18.44
C ASP A 128 4.52 4.05 17.98
N MET A 129 4.59 2.74 17.81
CA MET A 129 3.44 1.89 17.53
C MET A 129 2.37 1.99 18.63
N GLN A 130 2.77 1.99 19.91
CA GLN A 130 1.85 2.16 21.04
C GLN A 130 1.16 3.53 21.01
N ARG A 131 1.92 4.60 20.76
CA ARG A 131 1.35 5.96 20.66
C ARG A 131 0.37 6.07 19.49
N ALA A 132 0.74 5.56 18.32
CA ALA A 132 -0.13 5.56 17.15
C ALA A 132 -1.44 4.77 17.40
N TYR A 133 -1.33 3.58 18.00
CA TYR A 133 -2.49 2.78 18.40
C TYR A 133 -3.45 3.53 19.32
N GLU A 134 -2.92 4.26 20.31
CA GLU A 134 -3.71 5.04 21.27
C GLU A 134 -4.43 6.24 20.63
N LEU A 135 -3.91 6.78 19.54
CA LEU A 135 -4.53 7.88 18.79
C LEU A 135 -5.71 7.45 17.91
N LEU A 136 -5.88 6.15 17.64
CA LEU A 136 -6.94 5.68 16.77
C LEU A 136 -8.32 5.88 17.39
N ALA A 137 -9.24 6.46 16.61
CA ALA A 137 -10.51 6.98 17.09
C ALA A 137 -11.54 5.88 17.41
N ASP A 138 -11.49 4.73 16.71
CA ASP A 138 -12.48 3.65 16.89
C ASP A 138 -11.82 2.27 17.09
N GLU A 139 -12.62 1.33 17.58
CA GLU A 139 -12.17 -0.03 17.84
C GLU A 139 -11.78 -0.76 16.57
N ARG A 140 -12.51 -0.51 15.47
CA ARG A 140 -12.19 -1.13 14.16
C ARG A 140 -10.77 -0.76 13.69
N SER A 141 -10.38 0.50 13.82
CA SER A 141 -9.03 0.95 13.51
C SER A 141 -7.97 0.28 14.39
N ARG A 142 -8.26 0.05 15.67
CA ARG A 142 -7.37 -0.66 16.59
C ARG A 142 -7.21 -2.13 16.20
N GLU A 143 -8.30 -2.79 15.80
CA GLU A 143 -8.26 -4.15 15.26
C GLU A 143 -7.43 -4.22 13.99
N VAL A 144 -7.67 -3.33 13.02
CA VAL A 144 -6.88 -3.24 11.77
C VAL A 144 -5.41 -3.01 12.08
N PHE A 145 -5.09 -2.13 13.02
CA PHE A 145 -3.71 -1.88 13.44
C PHE A 145 -3.03 -3.16 13.95
N LEU A 146 -3.68 -3.86 14.89
CA LEU A 146 -3.13 -5.09 15.48
C LEU A 146 -3.01 -6.22 14.45
N ASP A 147 -3.98 -6.36 13.56
CA ASP A 147 -3.95 -7.37 12.52
C ASP A 147 -2.91 -7.03 11.44
N THR A 148 -2.67 -5.73 11.17
CA THR A 148 -1.53 -5.30 10.32
C THR A 148 -0.20 -5.69 10.95
N VAL A 149 0.01 -5.47 12.25
CA VAL A 149 1.22 -5.91 12.96
C VAL A 149 1.39 -7.42 12.90
N ARG A 150 0.32 -8.17 13.20
CA ARG A 150 0.33 -9.64 13.16
C ARG A 150 0.66 -10.18 11.76
N PHE A 151 0.04 -9.58 10.74
CA PHE A 151 0.30 -9.95 9.35
C PHE A 151 1.76 -9.65 8.96
N LYS A 152 2.22 -8.43 9.17
CA LYS A 152 3.59 -8.02 8.81
C LYS A 152 4.66 -8.89 9.52
N LEU A 153 4.41 -9.31 10.75
CA LEU A 153 5.26 -10.26 11.45
C LEU A 153 5.18 -11.68 10.87
N SER A 154 3.97 -12.23 10.76
CA SER A 154 3.78 -13.67 10.51
C SER A 154 3.52 -14.05 9.06
N GLY A 155 3.13 -13.11 8.22
CA GLY A 155 2.67 -13.37 6.85
C GLY A 155 1.34 -14.15 6.76
N ARG A 156 0.59 -14.32 7.87
CA ARG A 156 -0.64 -15.13 7.90
C ARG A 156 -1.82 -14.38 7.30
N LEU A 157 -2.41 -14.91 6.24
CA LEU A 157 -3.51 -14.28 5.48
C LEU A 157 -4.76 -14.00 6.32
N LYS A 158 -5.02 -14.82 7.36
CA LYS A 158 -6.18 -14.66 8.25
C LYS A 158 -6.30 -13.24 8.83
N TYR A 159 -5.17 -12.56 9.09
CA TYR A 159 -5.17 -11.22 9.67
C TYR A 159 -5.62 -10.15 8.68
N LEU A 160 -5.20 -10.24 7.43
CA LEU A 160 -5.71 -9.35 6.38
C LEU A 160 -7.21 -9.55 6.18
N ARG A 161 -7.63 -10.83 6.09
CA ARG A 161 -9.04 -11.17 5.93
C ARG A 161 -9.92 -10.66 7.09
N ASN A 162 -9.41 -10.70 8.33
CA ASN A 162 -10.14 -10.19 9.49
C ASN A 162 -10.29 -8.66 9.46
N SER A 163 -9.31 -7.97 8.91
CA SER A 163 -9.26 -6.50 8.87
C SER A 163 -9.86 -5.88 7.60
N GLU A 164 -10.37 -6.69 6.65
CA GLU A 164 -11.02 -6.19 5.43
C GLU A 164 -12.19 -5.26 5.76
N SER A 165 -12.16 -4.07 5.18
CA SER A 165 -13.21 -3.05 5.23
C SER A 165 -13.74 -2.75 3.85
N GLY A 166 -15.02 -2.45 3.73
CA GLY A 166 -15.62 -2.02 2.47
C GLY A 166 -15.46 -0.53 2.26
N LYS A 167 -15.18 -0.10 1.04
CA LYS A 167 -15.05 1.33 0.70
C LYS A 167 -16.32 2.14 1.01
N ASP A 168 -17.49 1.56 0.84
CA ASP A 168 -18.76 2.22 1.16
C ASP A 168 -18.81 2.66 2.63
N GLU A 169 -18.32 1.82 3.57
CA GLU A 169 -18.27 2.15 4.99
C GLU A 169 -17.46 3.44 5.24
N GLU A 170 -16.29 3.54 4.60
CA GLU A 170 -15.41 4.69 4.81
C GLU A 170 -15.99 5.98 4.22
N PHE A 171 -16.55 5.89 3.03
CA PHE A 171 -17.20 7.03 2.40
C PHE A 171 -18.47 7.47 3.14
N GLU A 172 -19.25 6.53 3.68
CA GLU A 172 -20.47 6.83 4.43
C GLU A 172 -20.22 7.26 5.87
N THR A 173 -19.19 6.74 6.52
CA THR A 173 -18.98 6.94 7.97
C THR A 173 -17.83 7.89 8.30
N ILE A 174 -16.74 7.86 7.54
CA ILE A 174 -15.52 8.64 7.81
C ILE A 174 -15.45 9.86 6.89
N LEU A 175 -15.30 9.67 5.59
CA LEU A 175 -15.05 10.75 4.65
C LEU A 175 -16.28 11.63 4.40
N ARG A 176 -17.45 11.04 4.20
CA ARG A 176 -18.73 11.74 3.94
C ARG A 176 -18.56 12.91 2.98
N PRO A 177 -18.09 12.69 1.74
CA PRO A 177 -17.88 13.79 0.81
C PRO A 177 -19.20 14.44 0.42
N GLY A 178 -19.19 15.78 0.29
CA GLY A 178 -20.33 16.56 -0.15
C GLY A 178 -20.23 16.97 -1.61
N ALA A 179 -21.27 17.64 -2.10
CA ALA A 179 -21.33 18.17 -3.47
C ALA A 179 -20.39 19.37 -3.73
N ASP A 180 -19.84 19.93 -2.68
CA ASP A 180 -19.01 21.12 -2.65
C ASP A 180 -17.54 20.82 -2.29
N GLU A 181 -17.08 19.57 -2.50
CA GLU A 181 -15.71 19.19 -2.21
C GLU A 181 -14.71 19.93 -3.12
N HIS A 182 -13.70 20.48 -2.48
CA HIS A 182 -12.44 20.87 -3.10
C HIS A 182 -11.46 19.71 -2.95
N PHE A 183 -11.43 18.83 -3.92
CA PHE A 183 -10.68 17.58 -3.87
C PHE A 183 -9.27 17.75 -4.41
N SER A 184 -8.28 17.29 -3.64
CA SER A 184 -6.89 17.18 -4.08
C SER A 184 -6.47 15.71 -4.10
N ASP A 185 -5.96 15.23 -5.24
CA ASP A 185 -5.53 13.85 -5.46
C ASP A 185 -4.04 13.80 -5.80
N LEU A 186 -3.23 13.34 -4.85
CA LEU A 186 -1.80 13.19 -5.03
C LEU A 186 -1.47 11.73 -5.35
N GLY A 187 -0.99 11.49 -6.57
CA GLY A 187 -0.87 10.16 -7.16
C GLY A 187 -2.17 9.73 -7.82
N ALA A 188 -2.68 10.56 -8.73
CA ALA A 188 -4.00 10.37 -9.33
C ALA A 188 -4.07 9.29 -10.41
N TYR A 189 -2.93 8.65 -10.75
CA TYR A 189 -2.81 7.57 -11.73
C TYR A 189 -3.60 7.85 -13.02
N ASN A 190 -4.69 7.16 -13.25
CA ASN A 190 -5.57 7.35 -14.42
C ASN A 190 -6.93 7.97 -14.06
N GLY A 191 -7.06 8.53 -12.85
CA GLY A 191 -8.27 9.18 -12.34
C GLY A 191 -9.26 8.22 -11.69
N ASP A 192 -8.82 7.08 -11.19
CA ASP A 192 -9.66 6.10 -10.48
C ASP A 192 -10.26 6.68 -9.20
N THR A 193 -9.48 7.36 -8.38
CA THR A 193 -9.95 8.04 -7.16
C THR A 193 -10.86 9.24 -7.45
N ILE A 194 -10.67 9.93 -8.57
CA ILE A 194 -11.60 10.98 -9.00
C ILE A 194 -12.96 10.36 -9.39
N ARG A 195 -12.96 9.21 -10.09
CA ARG A 195 -14.20 8.46 -10.40
C ARG A 195 -14.89 7.99 -9.13
N GLU A 196 -14.13 7.57 -8.15
CA GLU A 196 -14.64 7.16 -6.84
C GLU A 196 -15.32 8.35 -6.13
N LEU A 197 -14.69 9.52 -6.05
CA LEU A 197 -15.32 10.74 -5.54
C LEU A 197 -16.63 11.03 -6.26
N LEU A 198 -16.63 11.05 -7.60
CA LEU A 198 -17.82 11.34 -8.40
C LEU A 198 -18.95 10.34 -8.14
N HIS A 199 -18.63 9.07 -7.88
CA HIS A 199 -19.62 8.06 -7.49
C HIS A 199 -20.34 8.44 -6.19
N TYR A 200 -19.60 8.82 -5.15
CA TYR A 200 -20.17 9.14 -3.84
C TYR A 200 -20.77 10.55 -3.72
N THR A 201 -20.54 11.42 -4.71
CA THR A 201 -21.08 12.79 -4.74
C THR A 201 -22.12 13.02 -5.83
N ASP A 202 -22.62 11.97 -6.48
CA ASP A 202 -23.52 12.05 -7.63
C ASP A 202 -22.97 12.96 -8.76
N GLY A 203 -21.68 12.84 -9.02
CA GLY A 203 -20.98 13.61 -10.06
C GLY A 203 -20.69 15.07 -9.70
N ARG A 204 -20.89 15.50 -8.46
CA ARG A 204 -20.76 16.92 -8.03
C ARG A 204 -19.50 17.15 -7.23
N PHE A 205 -18.88 18.30 -7.45
CA PHE A 205 -17.72 18.79 -6.71
C PHE A 205 -17.58 20.31 -6.93
N ALA A 206 -16.82 21.00 -6.08
CA ALA A 206 -16.46 22.41 -6.29
C ALA A 206 -15.21 22.55 -7.16
N SER A 207 -14.16 21.79 -6.87
CA SER A 207 -12.94 21.73 -7.70
C SER A 207 -12.20 20.41 -7.53
N VAL A 208 -11.41 20.03 -8.54
CA VAL A 208 -10.47 18.91 -8.51
C VAL A 208 -9.07 19.40 -8.85
N THR A 209 -8.09 19.09 -8.02
CA THR A 209 -6.67 19.28 -8.30
C THR A 209 -5.96 17.94 -8.23
N ALA A 210 -5.34 17.48 -9.31
CA ALA A 210 -4.73 16.15 -9.36
C ALA A 210 -3.28 16.22 -9.84
N LEU A 211 -2.38 15.52 -9.13
CA LEU A 211 -0.97 15.37 -9.46
C LEU A 211 -0.66 13.93 -9.84
N GLU A 212 0.01 13.73 -10.99
CA GLU A 212 0.46 12.42 -11.46
C GLU A 212 1.80 12.56 -12.19
N PRO A 213 2.89 11.94 -11.70
CA PRO A 213 4.21 12.07 -12.30
C PRO A 213 4.40 11.21 -13.55
N ASP A 214 3.78 10.02 -13.64
CA ASP A 214 3.98 9.13 -14.79
C ASP A 214 3.28 9.68 -16.04
N ARG A 215 4.06 9.87 -17.09
CA ARG A 215 3.56 10.46 -18.35
C ARG A 215 2.44 9.66 -19.01
N ARG A 216 2.46 8.32 -18.86
CA ARG A 216 1.43 7.47 -19.51
C ARG A 216 0.14 7.50 -18.71
N SER A 217 0.26 7.44 -17.39
CA SER A 217 -0.86 7.56 -16.47
C SER A 217 -1.49 8.95 -16.56
N PHE A 218 -0.69 10.02 -16.53
CA PHE A 218 -1.15 11.39 -16.69
C PHE A 218 -1.88 11.64 -18.02
N ARG A 219 -1.37 11.08 -19.12
CA ARG A 219 -2.08 11.19 -20.41
C ARG A 219 -3.46 10.55 -20.35
N LYS A 220 -3.58 9.34 -19.77
CA LYS A 220 -4.88 8.66 -19.60
C LYS A 220 -5.82 9.45 -18.70
N LEU A 221 -5.29 10.00 -17.60
CA LEU A 221 -6.01 10.88 -16.69
C LEU A 221 -6.55 12.10 -17.43
N ASN A 222 -5.71 12.79 -18.18
CA ASN A 222 -6.08 14.00 -18.93
C ASN A 222 -7.12 13.69 -20.04
N GLU A 223 -6.93 12.63 -20.82
CA GLU A 223 -7.87 12.18 -21.84
C GLU A 223 -9.24 11.85 -21.22
N TRP A 224 -9.24 11.10 -20.12
CA TRP A 224 -10.48 10.74 -19.43
C TRP A 224 -11.17 11.95 -18.80
N ALA A 225 -10.44 12.81 -18.08
CA ALA A 225 -11.02 13.98 -17.42
C ALA A 225 -11.63 14.95 -18.45
N SER A 226 -10.92 15.21 -19.56
CA SER A 226 -11.42 16.09 -20.63
C SER A 226 -12.69 15.59 -21.31
N ALA A 227 -12.95 14.28 -21.27
CA ALA A 227 -14.13 13.67 -21.90
C ALA A 227 -15.30 13.47 -20.93
N ASN A 228 -15.06 13.48 -19.60
CA ASN A 228 -16.06 13.02 -18.64
C ASN A 228 -16.35 14.00 -17.49
N ILE A 229 -15.53 15.04 -17.29
CA ILE A 229 -15.69 15.97 -16.18
C ILE A 229 -15.83 17.40 -16.72
N GLU A 230 -16.90 18.06 -16.29
CA GLU A 230 -17.08 19.50 -16.50
C GLU A 230 -16.93 20.23 -15.16
N GLY A 231 -16.20 21.34 -15.13
CA GLY A 231 -16.00 22.15 -13.92
C GLY A 231 -14.56 22.62 -13.72
N ASP A 232 -14.24 23.04 -12.50
CA ASP A 232 -12.90 23.52 -12.12
C ASP A 232 -11.96 22.32 -11.87
N VAL A 233 -11.21 21.93 -12.91
CA VAL A 233 -10.27 20.80 -12.86
C VAL A 233 -8.88 21.26 -13.22
N THR A 234 -7.94 21.05 -12.32
CA THR A 234 -6.51 21.33 -12.50
C THR A 234 -5.72 20.03 -12.48
N LEU A 235 -5.13 19.64 -13.60
CA LEU A 235 -4.26 18.45 -13.70
C LEU A 235 -2.81 18.90 -13.85
N VAL A 236 -1.92 18.34 -13.03
CA VAL A 236 -0.51 18.70 -12.99
C VAL A 236 0.34 17.45 -13.20
N GLN A 237 1.16 17.44 -14.26
CA GLN A 237 2.11 16.35 -14.49
C GLN A 237 3.33 16.54 -13.60
N ALA A 238 3.22 16.16 -12.33
CA ALA A 238 4.27 16.25 -11.33
C ALA A 238 4.05 15.21 -10.22
N GLY A 239 5.13 14.82 -9.54
CA GLY A 239 5.06 14.13 -8.27
C GLY A 239 4.76 15.09 -7.12
N ALA A 240 4.06 14.62 -6.09
CA ALA A 240 3.87 15.39 -4.87
C ALA A 240 5.15 15.32 -4.00
N TRP A 241 5.57 16.45 -3.46
CA TRP A 241 6.79 16.58 -2.67
C TRP A 241 6.70 17.74 -1.66
N ASP A 242 7.76 17.93 -0.85
CA ASP A 242 7.83 19.00 0.16
C ASP A 242 8.05 20.40 -0.43
N ARG A 243 8.53 20.48 -1.70
CA ARG A 243 8.82 21.74 -2.42
C ARG A 243 8.82 21.51 -3.92
N ASP A 244 8.86 22.62 -4.65
CA ASP A 244 8.96 22.62 -6.10
C ASP A 244 10.41 22.40 -6.53
N GLU A 245 10.72 21.26 -7.14
CA GLU A 245 12.06 20.93 -7.65
C GLU A 245 11.99 19.88 -8.76
N ILE A 246 13.14 19.55 -9.37
CA ILE A 246 13.27 18.44 -10.31
C ILE A 246 14.01 17.30 -9.60
N ARG A 247 13.46 16.09 -9.65
CA ARG A 247 14.08 14.87 -9.12
C ARG A 247 14.10 13.74 -10.14
N CYS A 248 15.00 12.79 -9.93
CA CYS A 248 14.98 11.56 -10.71
C CYS A 248 13.94 10.59 -10.14
N PHE A 249 13.12 10.03 -11.02
CA PHE A 249 12.20 8.94 -10.74
C PHE A 249 12.75 7.65 -11.35
N SER A 250 12.55 6.51 -10.69
CA SER A 250 12.98 5.22 -11.23
C SER A 250 12.34 4.96 -12.60
N ASP A 251 13.09 4.33 -13.51
CA ASP A 251 12.59 3.98 -14.85
C ASP A 251 11.59 2.80 -14.84
N GLN A 252 11.26 2.25 -13.66
CA GLN A 252 10.25 1.22 -13.53
C GLN A 252 8.86 1.83 -13.77
N ALA A 253 8.17 1.33 -14.78
CA ALA A 253 6.87 1.86 -15.20
C ALA A 253 5.74 1.38 -14.25
N GLY A 254 4.76 2.25 -14.01
CA GLY A 254 3.55 1.93 -13.25
C GLY A 254 3.69 2.14 -11.74
N ARG A 255 2.97 1.33 -10.95
CA ARG A 255 2.88 1.42 -9.47
C ARG A 255 4.20 1.22 -8.70
N GLN A 256 5.32 0.97 -9.37
CA GLN A 256 6.65 0.83 -8.75
C GLN A 256 7.56 2.04 -8.99
N SER A 257 7.04 3.12 -9.56
CA SER A 257 7.79 4.34 -9.81
C SER A 257 7.95 5.14 -8.51
N HIS A 258 9.17 5.22 -7.99
CA HIS A 258 9.50 5.98 -6.78
C HIS A 258 10.67 6.94 -7.03
N VAL A 259 10.86 7.91 -6.16
CA VAL A 259 12.02 8.82 -6.21
C VAL A 259 13.30 8.01 -6.06
N ALA A 260 14.24 8.16 -7.01
CA ALA A 260 15.47 7.39 -7.09
C ALA A 260 16.67 8.30 -7.40
N ASN A 261 17.89 7.80 -7.15
CA ASN A 261 19.12 8.52 -7.47
C ASN A 261 19.49 8.48 -8.97
N LYS A 262 18.84 7.60 -9.75
CA LYS A 262 18.98 7.46 -11.20
C LYS A 262 17.61 7.17 -11.80
N GLY A 263 17.34 7.76 -12.95
CA GLY A 263 16.09 7.59 -13.66
C GLY A 263 15.73 8.83 -14.46
N ARG A 264 14.45 9.00 -14.73
CA ARG A 264 13.93 10.10 -15.51
C ARG A 264 13.72 11.34 -14.63
N GLU A 265 14.18 12.50 -15.10
CA GLU A 265 13.85 13.77 -14.47
C GLU A 265 12.33 14.01 -14.48
N THR A 266 11.80 14.29 -13.31
CA THR A 266 10.38 14.50 -13.06
C THR A 266 10.21 15.76 -12.22
N GLN A 267 9.25 16.58 -12.60
CA GLN A 267 8.82 17.74 -11.81
C GLN A 267 8.21 17.24 -10.50
N MET A 268 8.65 17.83 -9.41
CA MET A 268 8.06 17.64 -8.07
C MET A 268 7.42 18.94 -7.64
N ARG A 269 6.25 18.88 -7.00
CA ARG A 269 5.50 20.05 -6.58
C ARG A 269 4.97 19.86 -5.16
N ALA A 270 5.07 20.92 -4.37
CA ALA A 270 4.33 21.02 -3.12
C ALA A 270 2.86 21.33 -3.41
N LEU A 271 1.93 20.66 -2.72
CA LEU A 271 0.50 20.94 -2.87
C LEU A 271 0.18 22.40 -2.52
N ASP A 272 0.81 22.96 -1.48
CA ASP A 272 0.65 24.35 -1.08
C ASP A 272 0.97 25.33 -2.22
N SER A 273 2.02 25.05 -2.99
CA SER A 273 2.39 25.83 -4.19
C SER A 273 1.39 25.69 -5.31
N VAL A 274 0.87 24.46 -5.55
CA VAL A 274 -0.10 24.16 -6.61
C VAL A 274 -1.44 24.82 -6.32
N LEU A 275 -1.92 24.72 -5.09
CA LEU A 275 -3.18 25.34 -4.66
C LEU A 275 -3.07 26.85 -4.57
N ASN A 276 -1.92 27.37 -4.17
CA ASN A 276 -1.67 28.82 -4.03
C ASN A 276 -2.81 29.54 -3.27
N GLY A 277 -3.20 28.97 -2.12
CA GLY A 277 -4.26 29.51 -1.26
C GLY A 277 -5.69 29.08 -1.65
N ARG A 278 -5.89 28.35 -2.72
CA ARG A 278 -7.21 27.74 -3.02
C ARG A 278 -7.58 26.73 -1.93
N PRO A 279 -8.89 26.56 -1.62
CA PRO A 279 -9.33 25.63 -0.58
C PRO A 279 -9.09 24.17 -0.96
N CYS A 280 -8.95 23.34 0.08
CA CYS A 280 -8.93 21.88 -0.03
C CYS A 280 -9.80 21.32 1.11
N THR A 281 -10.84 20.56 0.81
CA THR A 281 -11.74 19.96 1.79
C THR A 281 -11.59 18.44 1.89
N TYR A 282 -11.00 17.82 0.86
CA TYR A 282 -10.65 16.42 0.82
C TYR A 282 -9.30 16.23 0.12
N LEU A 283 -8.36 15.61 0.79
CA LEU A 283 -7.01 15.33 0.30
C LEU A 283 -6.73 13.83 0.33
N LYS A 284 -6.47 13.25 -0.84
CA LYS A 284 -6.01 11.86 -0.97
C LYS A 284 -4.52 11.86 -1.34
N MET A 285 -3.76 10.95 -0.75
CA MET A 285 -2.34 10.72 -1.04
C MET A 285 -2.06 9.23 -1.23
N ASP A 286 -1.54 8.88 -2.39
CA ASP A 286 -0.96 7.57 -2.71
C ASP A 286 0.20 7.81 -3.67
N VAL A 287 1.38 8.09 -3.08
CA VAL A 287 2.53 8.68 -3.79
C VAL A 287 3.78 7.80 -3.73
N GLU A 288 3.54 6.50 -3.63
CA GLU A 288 4.56 5.45 -3.78
C GLU A 288 5.76 5.62 -2.83
N GLY A 289 5.47 5.92 -1.55
CA GLY A 289 6.43 6.05 -0.46
C GLY A 289 7.00 7.45 -0.25
N ALA A 290 6.39 8.48 -0.85
CA ALA A 290 6.72 9.89 -0.63
C ALA A 290 5.66 10.62 0.23
N GLU A 291 4.87 9.86 1.00
CA GLU A 291 3.75 10.41 1.79
C GLU A 291 4.21 11.45 2.81
N ARG A 292 5.36 11.24 3.47
CA ARG A 292 5.92 12.19 4.45
C ARG A 292 6.28 13.52 3.80
N GLU A 293 6.95 13.45 2.65
CA GLU A 293 7.33 14.61 1.86
C GLU A 293 6.09 15.33 1.30
N ALA A 294 5.10 14.57 0.81
CA ALA A 294 3.84 15.12 0.31
C ALA A 294 3.03 15.81 1.42
N ILE A 295 2.98 15.23 2.63
CA ILE A 295 2.37 15.87 3.80
C ILE A 295 3.10 17.17 4.16
N ALA A 296 4.44 17.18 4.12
CA ALA A 296 5.22 18.40 4.37
C ALA A 296 4.93 19.48 3.33
N GLY A 297 4.76 19.12 2.05
CA GLY A 297 4.38 20.06 0.97
C GLY A 297 2.91 20.47 0.95
N ALA A 298 2.07 19.80 1.75
CA ALA A 298 0.65 20.14 1.95
C ALA A 298 0.40 20.78 3.34
N ARG A 299 1.45 21.04 4.10
CA ARG A 299 1.34 21.43 5.50
C ARG A 299 0.43 22.63 5.73
N GLN A 300 0.62 23.73 4.99
CA GLN A 300 -0.16 24.96 5.15
C GLN A 300 -1.65 24.70 4.83
N THR A 301 -1.91 23.92 3.79
CA THR A 301 -3.26 23.50 3.41
C THR A 301 -3.91 22.66 4.50
N ILE A 302 -3.20 21.66 5.05
CA ILE A 302 -3.72 20.80 6.13
C ILE A 302 -4.01 21.62 7.40
N GLU A 303 -3.10 22.49 7.81
CA GLU A 303 -3.25 23.35 9.01
C GLU A 303 -4.37 24.37 8.86
N ARG A 304 -4.56 24.95 7.67
CA ARG A 304 -5.56 25.98 7.38
C ARG A 304 -6.96 25.43 7.18
N ASP A 305 -7.10 24.43 6.30
CA ASP A 305 -8.39 23.98 5.78
C ASP A 305 -8.93 22.74 6.51
N ARG A 306 -8.08 22.00 7.23
CA ARG A 306 -8.47 20.77 7.92
C ARG A 306 -9.20 19.80 6.99
N PRO A 307 -8.65 19.46 5.81
CA PRO A 307 -9.32 18.59 4.87
C PRO A 307 -9.52 17.19 5.48
N LYS A 308 -10.55 16.50 5.04
CA LYS A 308 -10.61 15.05 5.19
C LYS A 308 -9.40 14.44 4.53
N LEU A 309 -8.74 13.49 5.18
CA LEU A 309 -7.54 12.84 4.66
C LEU A 309 -7.81 11.37 4.33
N ASN A 310 -7.25 10.92 3.22
CA ASN A 310 -7.09 9.51 2.86
C ASN A 310 -5.65 9.31 2.37
N ILE A 311 -4.83 8.66 3.17
CA ILE A 311 -3.38 8.56 2.95
C ILE A 311 -2.99 7.08 2.92
N ALA A 312 -2.33 6.63 1.86
CA ALA A 312 -1.75 5.31 1.77
C ALA A 312 -0.71 5.11 2.90
N ALA A 313 -0.87 4.06 3.70
CA ALA A 313 -0.05 3.81 4.88
C ALA A 313 0.65 2.44 4.81
N TYR A 314 1.10 2.02 3.61
CA TYR A 314 1.60 0.67 3.36
C TYR A 314 2.91 0.60 2.55
N HIS A 315 3.40 1.70 2.01
CA HIS A 315 4.58 1.68 1.14
C HIS A 315 5.86 1.38 1.90
N ARG A 316 5.97 1.87 3.13
CA ARG A 316 7.09 1.60 4.05
C ARG A 316 6.62 0.78 5.23
N SER A 317 7.55 0.07 5.87
CA SER A 317 7.24 -0.73 7.05
C SER A 317 6.64 0.09 8.20
N GLU A 318 7.03 1.36 8.31
CA GLU A 318 6.66 2.28 9.37
C GLU A 318 5.43 3.15 9.09
N ASP A 319 4.94 3.26 7.86
CA ASP A 319 3.92 4.25 7.46
C ASP A 319 2.62 4.13 8.29
N PHE A 320 2.16 2.92 8.59
CA PHE A 320 0.89 2.71 9.30
C PHE A 320 0.88 3.21 10.77
N PHE A 321 2.07 3.52 11.34
CA PHE A 321 2.17 4.14 12.66
C PHE A 321 2.84 5.52 12.65
N GLU A 322 3.81 5.78 11.76
CA GLU A 322 4.44 7.09 11.70
C GLU A 322 3.56 8.16 11.04
N LEU A 323 2.78 7.81 10.01
CA LEU A 323 1.87 8.79 9.39
C LEU A 323 0.76 9.26 10.35
N PRO A 324 0.10 8.40 11.16
CA PRO A 324 -0.79 8.86 12.23
C PRO A 324 -0.13 9.82 13.21
N LEU A 325 1.12 9.53 13.65
CA LEU A 325 1.87 10.41 14.55
C LEU A 325 2.19 11.74 13.90
N LEU A 326 2.58 11.74 12.62
CA LEU A 326 2.87 12.93 11.85
C LEU A 326 1.62 13.82 11.70
N ILE A 327 0.49 13.26 11.29
CA ILE A 327 -0.77 14.01 11.15
C ILE A 327 -1.22 14.57 12.51
N HIS A 328 -1.16 13.79 13.57
CA HIS A 328 -1.48 14.26 14.91
C HIS A 328 -0.55 15.42 15.36
N SER A 329 0.72 15.37 15.00
CA SER A 329 1.67 16.46 15.32
C SER A 329 1.36 17.75 14.60
N LEU A 330 0.77 17.70 13.41
CA LEU A 330 0.30 18.88 12.65
C LEU A 330 -1.03 19.39 13.17
N CYS A 331 -1.95 18.48 13.46
CA CYS A 331 -3.34 18.77 13.80
C CYS A 331 -3.85 17.75 14.81
N ALA A 332 -3.68 18.07 16.10
CA ALA A 332 -4.01 17.14 17.19
C ALA A 332 -5.52 16.87 17.38
N ASP A 333 -6.37 17.66 16.77
CA ASP A 333 -7.83 17.55 16.81
C ASP A 333 -8.44 16.61 15.76
N TYR A 334 -7.63 16.06 14.84
CA TYR A 334 -8.09 15.02 13.94
C TYR A 334 -8.45 13.73 14.68
N ALA A 335 -9.63 13.19 14.38
CA ALA A 335 -9.95 11.79 14.65
C ALA A 335 -9.29 10.91 13.58
N LEU A 336 -8.42 9.97 14.00
CA LEU A 336 -7.61 9.14 13.11
C LEU A 336 -8.20 7.75 12.99
N TYR A 337 -8.33 7.25 11.77
CA TYR A 337 -8.87 5.93 11.48
C TYR A 337 -7.92 5.15 10.58
N LEU A 338 -7.88 3.82 10.74
CA LEU A 338 -7.13 2.92 9.89
C LEU A 338 -8.09 1.89 9.29
N ARG A 339 -8.04 1.71 7.98
CA ARG A 339 -8.83 0.69 7.26
C ARG A 339 -7.93 -0.06 6.29
N HIS A 340 -8.26 -1.33 6.07
CA HIS A 340 -7.59 -2.18 5.10
C HIS A 340 -8.62 -2.71 4.11
N HIS A 341 -8.38 -2.50 2.83
CA HIS A 341 -9.21 -3.05 1.75
C HIS A 341 -8.70 -4.43 1.33
N PRO A 342 -9.55 -5.26 0.70
CA PRO A 342 -9.15 -6.58 0.24
C PRO A 342 -7.92 -6.53 -0.66
N TYR A 343 -6.77 -6.86 -0.10
CA TYR A 343 -5.48 -6.89 -0.78
C TYR A 343 -4.52 -7.87 -0.07
N VAL A 344 -3.73 -8.63 -0.82
CA VAL A 344 -2.59 -9.40 -0.31
C VAL A 344 -1.35 -8.94 -1.05
N PRO A 345 -0.26 -8.53 -0.35
CA PRO A 345 -0.08 -8.36 1.09
C PRO A 345 -0.86 -7.14 1.66
N ALA A 346 -0.47 -6.59 2.79
CA ALA A 346 -1.17 -5.48 3.48
C ALA A 346 -1.12 -4.13 2.72
N TRP A 347 -1.13 -4.15 1.40
CA TRP A 347 -1.30 -2.98 0.55
C TRP A 347 -2.77 -2.54 0.59
N ASP A 348 -3.04 -1.29 0.22
CA ASP A 348 -4.34 -0.68 0.40
C ASP A 348 -4.81 -0.62 1.88
N THR A 349 -3.82 -0.49 2.80
CA THR A 349 -4.05 -0.10 4.19
C THR A 349 -3.91 1.41 4.27
N ASN A 350 -4.99 2.11 4.60
CA ASN A 350 -5.08 3.55 4.49
C ASN A 350 -5.36 4.21 5.84
N LEU A 351 -4.68 5.36 6.07
CA LEU A 351 -4.96 6.28 7.16
C LEU A 351 -6.01 7.28 6.71
N TYR A 352 -7.08 7.38 7.47
CA TYR A 352 -8.11 8.40 7.31
C TYR A 352 -8.07 9.36 8.48
N ALA A 353 -8.32 10.65 8.22
CA ALA A 353 -8.43 11.66 9.26
C ALA A 353 -9.60 12.61 8.98
N ARG A 354 -10.29 12.98 10.04
CA ARG A 354 -11.47 13.86 9.95
C ARG A 354 -11.59 14.77 11.16
#